data_b87e2c8152c6c84bdf248a4ce68b3196
#
_entry.id   b87e2c8152c6c84bdf248a4ce68b3196
#
_cell.length_a   1.000
_cell.length_b   1.000
_cell.length_c   1.000
_cell.angle_alpha   90.00
_cell.angle_beta   90.00
_cell.angle_gamma   90.00
#
_symmetry.space_group_name_H-M   'P 1'
#
loop_
_entity.id
_entity.type
_entity.pdbx_description
1 polymer ?
#
loop_
_entity_poly.entity_id
_entity_poly.type
_entity_poly.pdbx_seq_one_letter_code
_entity_poly.pdbx_strand_id
1 'polypeptide(L)'
;MFAKKRSQTCLIASSMATLVVLMMVLYGTIGTQQHPGISSLRNNYPLDRPLYKLDLSWPRNPELFTGEVFGVAVNQYSGVVYVAQRGDNVPKVLVFTTDGEFLMAWNTTTLEMPHGIFLADAATSNPTVWITDVGNGPYGHCIKQYSPSGKLLQVVGTPGKAGSAMNPLQFDQPAEIFVHDSGEMYIVDGDGGLNNRLMKLSKEQEVLWMHGEKGQNPAQFYIPHSVTVDSAQRVWVADRGNKRIQVFNSITGDWLGTWGSCFTEDAPYSVRLTPDKKYFVVVQLNTNQISLLEAPPVGQIGQCTVVSVIQLAEEVKPHLVDLDLKTGALFVAEIGAQQAQKFTPFTLSGNLL
;
A
#
# COMPACT_ATOMS: atom_id res chain seq x y z
N MET A 1 23.59 60.32 -45.66
CA MET A 1 24.00 59.12 -44.92
C MET A 1 23.26 58.98 -43.57
N PHE A 2 21.98 59.37 -43.48
CA PHE A 2 21.21 59.34 -42.21
C PHE A 2 19.82 58.70 -42.34
N ALA A 3 19.47 58.08 -43.43
CA ALA A 3 18.14 57.51 -43.66
C ALA A 3 18.05 55.99 -43.42
N LYS A 4 19.18 55.26 -43.21
CA LYS A 4 19.22 53.77 -43.12
C LYS A 4 19.21 53.20 -41.69
N LYS A 5 19.41 54.05 -40.67
CA LYS A 5 19.45 53.58 -39.24
C LYS A 5 18.09 53.57 -38.52
N ARG A 6 17.08 54.29 -39.01
CA ARG A 6 15.74 54.33 -38.37
C ARG A 6 14.84 53.17 -38.73
N SER A 7 15.08 52.51 -39.86
CA SER A 7 14.23 51.39 -40.31
C SER A 7 14.56 50.07 -39.57
N GLN A 8 15.81 49.86 -39.17
CA GLN A 8 16.18 48.62 -38.48
C GLN A 8 15.75 48.58 -37.01
N THR A 9 15.75 49.72 -36.31
CA THR A 9 15.28 49.80 -34.92
C THR A 9 13.77 49.65 -34.79
N CYS A 10 13.00 50.08 -35.78
CA CYS A 10 11.54 49.90 -35.76
C CYS A 10 11.12 48.45 -36.06
N LEU A 11 11.84 47.73 -36.89
CA LEU A 11 11.61 46.31 -37.18
C LEU A 11 11.97 45.40 -36.01
N ILE A 12 13.03 45.70 -35.28
CA ILE A 12 13.46 44.93 -34.12
C ILE A 12 12.47 45.16 -32.95
N ALA A 13 12.00 46.39 -32.75
CA ALA A 13 11.01 46.70 -31.71
C ALA A 13 9.64 46.04 -32.02
N SER A 14 9.24 45.99 -33.31
CA SER A 14 8.00 45.31 -33.73
C SER A 14 8.09 43.80 -33.55
N SER A 15 9.24 43.17 -33.85
CA SER A 15 9.43 41.73 -33.69
C SER A 15 9.50 41.32 -32.23
N MET A 16 10.10 42.13 -31.34
CA MET A 16 10.11 41.85 -29.91
C MET A 16 8.73 42.00 -29.29
N ALA A 17 7.95 43.01 -29.67
CA ALA A 17 6.59 43.18 -29.17
C ALA A 17 5.67 42.02 -29.61
N THR A 18 5.82 41.55 -30.85
CA THR A 18 5.07 40.38 -31.35
C THR A 18 5.47 39.10 -30.65
N LEU A 19 6.76 38.92 -30.31
CA LEU A 19 7.25 37.74 -29.55
C LEU A 19 6.74 37.74 -28.10
N VAL A 20 6.72 38.91 -27.46
CA VAL A 20 6.19 39.04 -26.08
C VAL A 20 4.68 38.77 -26.05
N VAL A 21 3.92 39.28 -27.03
CA VAL A 21 2.47 38.98 -27.11
C VAL A 21 2.23 37.49 -27.41
N LEU A 22 3.05 36.87 -28.28
CA LEU A 22 2.95 35.43 -28.54
C LEU A 22 3.29 34.61 -27.32
N MET A 23 4.31 34.98 -26.55
CA MET A 23 4.62 34.34 -25.26
C MET A 23 3.52 34.53 -24.23
N MET A 24 2.92 35.71 -24.11
CA MET A 24 1.79 35.91 -23.17
C MET A 24 0.55 35.15 -23.61
N VAL A 25 0.28 34.96 -24.88
CA VAL A 25 -0.82 34.13 -25.38
C VAL A 25 -0.51 32.65 -25.11
N LEU A 26 0.72 32.20 -25.34
CA LEU A 26 1.15 30.83 -25.02
C LEU A 26 1.12 30.56 -23.49
N TYR A 27 1.59 31.47 -22.66
CA TYR A 27 1.49 31.34 -21.20
C TYR A 27 0.05 31.44 -20.71
N GLY A 28 -0.79 32.28 -21.30
CA GLY A 28 -2.21 32.37 -20.99
C GLY A 28 -2.99 31.13 -21.40
N THR A 29 -2.60 30.45 -22.48
CA THR A 29 -3.24 29.19 -22.91
C THR A 29 -2.73 27.97 -22.13
N ILE A 30 -1.49 28.00 -21.60
CA ILE A 30 -0.96 26.94 -20.74
C ILE A 30 -1.56 27.05 -19.32
N GLY A 31 -1.88 28.27 -18.85
CA GLY A 31 -2.48 28.50 -17.53
C GLY A 31 -3.96 28.13 -17.41
N THR A 32 -4.65 27.77 -18.50
CA THR A 32 -6.08 27.43 -18.50
C THR A 32 -6.41 26.00 -18.94
N GLN A 33 -5.41 25.17 -19.21
CA GLN A 33 -5.66 23.73 -19.27
C GLN A 33 -5.84 23.21 -17.83
N GLN A 34 -7.06 23.36 -17.32
CA GLN A 34 -7.56 22.48 -16.26
C GLN A 34 -7.43 21.06 -16.81
N HIS A 35 -6.59 20.23 -16.16
CA HIS A 35 -6.50 18.82 -16.51
C HIS A 35 -7.91 18.22 -16.47
N PRO A 36 -8.45 17.69 -17.57
CA PRO A 36 -9.83 17.20 -17.62
C PRO A 36 -10.08 16.01 -16.68
N GLY A 37 -9.01 15.38 -16.16
CA GLY A 37 -9.10 14.24 -15.25
C GLY A 37 -9.58 14.56 -13.81
N ILE A 38 -9.31 15.77 -13.33
CA ILE A 38 -9.68 16.11 -11.92
C ILE A 38 -11.15 16.56 -11.81
N SER A 39 -11.72 17.15 -12.85
CA SER A 39 -13.12 17.62 -12.81
C SER A 39 -14.14 16.51 -13.06
N SER A 40 -13.80 15.45 -13.80
CA SER A 40 -14.73 14.36 -14.10
C SER A 40 -14.91 13.36 -12.93
N LEU A 41 -13.91 13.24 -12.04
CA LEU A 41 -14.00 12.37 -10.87
C LEU A 41 -14.81 12.99 -9.71
N ARG A 42 -14.90 14.32 -9.64
CA ARG A 42 -15.67 15.02 -8.59
C ARG A 42 -17.18 14.75 -8.64
N ASN A 43 -17.73 14.42 -9.79
CA ASN A 43 -19.17 14.30 -9.96
C ASN A 43 -19.75 12.94 -9.55
N ASN A 44 -18.92 11.94 -9.21
CA ASN A 44 -19.38 10.59 -8.89
C ASN A 44 -19.28 10.23 -7.41
N TYR A 45 -18.69 11.09 -6.57
CA TYR A 45 -18.50 10.82 -5.13
C TYR A 45 -19.19 11.87 -4.27
N PRO A 46 -19.92 11.45 -3.21
CA PRO A 46 -20.77 12.34 -2.41
C PRO A 46 -20.02 13.34 -1.55
N LEU A 47 -18.69 13.32 -1.48
CA LEU A 47 -17.90 14.25 -0.67
C LEU A 47 -17.20 15.30 -1.54
N ASP A 48 -17.62 16.56 -1.38
CA ASP A 48 -16.97 17.73 -2.02
C ASP A 48 -15.54 18.01 -1.54
N ARG A 49 -15.01 17.24 -0.59
CA ARG A 49 -13.69 17.49 0.02
C ARG A 49 -12.86 16.21 0.07
N PRO A 50 -11.56 16.28 -0.30
CA PRO A 50 -10.67 15.16 -0.07
C PRO A 50 -10.55 14.91 1.44
N LEU A 51 -10.60 13.64 1.86
CA LEU A 51 -10.42 13.26 3.27
C LEU A 51 -8.97 13.29 3.71
N TYR A 52 -8.03 13.27 2.77
CA TYR A 52 -6.59 13.21 2.99
C TYR A 52 -5.83 14.20 2.12
N LYS A 53 -4.71 14.69 2.63
CA LYS A 53 -3.73 15.50 1.90
C LYS A 53 -2.34 14.87 1.98
N LEU A 54 -1.56 14.99 0.90
CA LEU A 54 -0.15 14.60 0.87
C LEU A 54 0.66 15.46 1.85
N ASP A 55 1.47 14.80 2.67
CA ASP A 55 2.46 15.43 3.55
C ASP A 55 3.81 15.50 2.82
N LEU A 56 4.09 16.64 2.20
CA LEU A 56 5.34 16.86 1.44
C LEU A 56 6.60 16.91 2.33
N SER A 57 6.46 16.96 3.65
CA SER A 57 7.59 16.97 4.57
C SER A 57 8.07 15.57 4.95
N TRP A 58 7.34 14.53 4.56
CA TRP A 58 7.69 13.13 4.84
C TRP A 58 8.01 12.36 3.54
N PRO A 59 9.12 11.58 3.51
CA PRO A 59 10.20 11.56 4.49
C PRO A 59 11.16 12.73 4.26
N ARG A 60 12.01 13.03 5.25
CA ARG A 60 13.01 14.11 5.13
C ARG A 60 14.19 13.73 4.22
N ASN A 61 14.41 12.44 4.02
CA ASN A 61 15.51 11.90 3.22
C ASN A 61 14.96 10.97 2.11
N PRO A 62 14.22 11.47 1.13
CA PRO A 62 13.65 10.65 0.05
C PRO A 62 14.72 9.98 -0.83
N GLU A 63 15.94 10.51 -0.89
CA GLU A 63 17.08 9.96 -1.61
C GLU A 63 17.57 8.59 -1.08
N LEU A 64 17.12 8.18 0.09
CA LEU A 64 17.40 6.87 0.66
C LEU A 64 16.58 5.74 0.01
N PHE A 65 15.50 6.07 -0.66
CA PHE A 65 14.77 5.11 -1.47
C PHE A 65 15.55 4.87 -2.77
N THR A 66 16.27 3.78 -2.81
CA THR A 66 17.15 3.42 -3.94
C THR A 66 16.68 2.17 -4.68
N GLY A 67 15.51 1.65 -4.30
CA GLY A 67 14.86 0.49 -4.88
C GLY A 67 13.35 0.64 -4.93
N GLU A 68 12.68 -0.33 -5.55
CA GLU A 68 11.22 -0.38 -5.60
C GLU A 68 10.65 -0.59 -4.19
N VAL A 69 9.76 0.27 -3.75
CA VAL A 69 9.17 0.22 -2.39
C VAL A 69 7.90 -0.61 -2.41
N PHE A 70 7.94 -1.77 -1.78
CA PHE A 70 6.85 -2.75 -1.81
C PHE A 70 5.92 -2.68 -0.61
N GLY A 71 6.42 -2.35 0.59
CA GLY A 71 5.60 -2.38 1.78
C GLY A 71 6.01 -1.35 2.83
N VAL A 72 5.05 -1.01 3.67
CA VAL A 72 5.22 -0.13 4.84
C VAL A 72 4.51 -0.75 6.04
N ALA A 73 5.06 -0.54 7.24
CA ALA A 73 4.42 -0.89 8.51
C ALA A 73 4.68 0.19 9.56
N VAL A 74 3.67 0.56 10.32
CA VAL A 74 3.72 1.67 11.28
C VAL A 74 3.63 1.17 12.72
N ASN A 75 4.66 1.47 13.52
CA ASN A 75 4.57 1.34 14.96
C ASN A 75 3.99 2.62 15.57
N GLN A 76 2.70 2.62 15.75
CA GLN A 76 1.94 3.71 16.32
C GLN A 76 2.36 4.09 17.76
N TYR A 77 2.91 3.16 18.52
CA TYR A 77 3.29 3.41 19.93
C TYR A 77 4.63 4.12 20.03
N SER A 78 5.59 3.73 19.21
CA SER A 78 6.93 4.35 19.16
C SER A 78 7.05 5.47 18.11
N GLY A 79 6.05 5.63 17.23
CA GLY A 79 6.10 6.60 16.13
C GLY A 79 7.16 6.26 15.09
N VAL A 80 7.30 4.97 14.75
CA VAL A 80 8.32 4.46 13.81
C VAL A 80 7.65 3.82 12.59
N VAL A 81 8.21 4.07 11.41
CA VAL A 81 7.76 3.52 10.13
C VAL A 81 8.86 2.67 9.53
N TYR A 82 8.54 1.43 9.22
CA TYR A 82 9.40 0.50 8.51
C TYR A 82 8.99 0.46 7.04
N VAL A 83 9.95 0.63 6.14
CA VAL A 83 9.72 0.66 4.69
C VAL A 83 10.55 -0.43 4.03
N ALA A 84 9.88 -1.38 3.40
CA ALA A 84 10.52 -2.49 2.69
C ALA A 84 10.74 -2.13 1.21
N GLN A 85 11.98 -2.27 0.73
CA GLN A 85 12.34 -2.02 -0.67
C GLN A 85 13.10 -3.19 -1.30
N ARG A 86 13.02 -3.30 -2.62
CA ARG A 86 13.71 -4.29 -3.45
C ARG A 86 14.76 -3.61 -4.32
N GLY A 87 15.78 -4.33 -4.68
CA GLY A 87 16.85 -3.92 -5.57
C GLY A 87 18.16 -4.61 -5.23
N ASP A 88 19.10 -4.60 -6.15
CA ASP A 88 20.43 -5.14 -5.91
C ASP A 88 21.24 -4.15 -5.09
N ASN A 89 21.96 -4.66 -4.09
CA ASN A 89 22.83 -3.86 -3.22
C ASN A 89 22.14 -2.69 -2.48
N VAL A 90 20.85 -2.78 -2.24
CA VAL A 90 20.10 -1.80 -1.46
C VAL A 90 19.75 -2.35 -0.09
N PRO A 91 19.69 -1.51 0.96
CA PRO A 91 19.11 -1.90 2.24
C PRO A 91 17.66 -2.37 2.04
N LYS A 92 17.32 -3.56 2.50
CA LYS A 92 15.97 -4.13 2.29
C LYS A 92 14.90 -3.50 3.15
N VAL A 93 15.26 -2.90 4.27
CA VAL A 93 14.34 -2.17 5.15
C VAL A 93 14.99 -0.87 5.61
N LEU A 94 14.28 0.22 5.42
CA LEU A 94 14.59 1.55 5.96
C LEU A 94 13.64 1.86 7.10
N VAL A 95 14.13 2.55 8.10
CA VAL A 95 13.34 2.88 9.31
C VAL A 95 13.36 4.40 9.52
N PHE A 96 12.17 4.98 9.62
CA PHE A 96 11.95 6.41 9.81
C PHE A 96 11.06 6.65 11.03
N THR A 97 11.05 7.88 11.52
CA THR A 97 9.96 8.32 12.42
C THR A 97 8.70 8.65 11.61
N THR A 98 7.55 8.69 12.28
CA THR A 98 6.30 9.20 11.68
C THR A 98 6.39 10.67 11.26
N ASP A 99 7.40 11.41 11.75
CA ASP A 99 7.71 12.81 11.38
C ASP A 99 8.77 12.92 10.26
N GLY A 100 9.22 11.77 9.74
CA GLY A 100 10.07 11.68 8.55
C GLY A 100 11.57 11.66 8.81
N GLU A 101 12.04 11.60 10.07
CA GLU A 101 13.46 11.48 10.37
C GLU A 101 13.94 10.05 10.09
N PHE A 102 15.04 9.90 9.38
CA PHE A 102 15.69 8.61 9.17
C PHE A 102 16.36 8.14 10.45
N LEU A 103 16.10 6.90 10.85
CA LEU A 103 16.65 6.30 12.06
C LEU A 103 17.77 5.30 11.73
N MET A 104 17.49 4.36 10.83
CA MET A 104 18.44 3.31 10.44
C MET A 104 18.04 2.60 9.17
N ALA A 105 18.99 1.89 8.56
CA ALA A 105 18.75 0.86 7.56
C ALA A 105 19.16 -0.50 8.14
N TRP A 106 18.41 -1.57 7.82
CA TRP A 106 18.79 -2.91 8.28
C TRP A 106 19.94 -3.49 7.45
N ASN A 107 20.96 -3.94 8.14
CA ASN A 107 22.05 -4.70 7.56
C ASN A 107 21.76 -6.21 7.68
N THR A 108 20.71 -6.69 6.98
CA THR A 108 20.35 -8.10 6.96
C THR A 108 20.65 -8.72 5.61
N THR A 109 21.21 -9.94 5.63
CA THR A 109 21.51 -10.74 4.42
C THR A 109 20.49 -11.88 4.22
N THR A 110 19.52 -12.01 5.13
CA THR A 110 18.55 -13.10 5.13
C THR A 110 17.24 -12.71 4.46
N LEU A 111 17.17 -11.55 3.79
CA LEU A 111 15.99 -11.04 3.11
C LEU A 111 16.32 -10.77 1.64
N GLU A 112 15.67 -11.49 0.73
CA GLU A 112 15.92 -11.40 -0.71
C GLU A 112 15.02 -10.38 -1.38
N MET A 113 13.72 -10.69 -1.43
CA MET A 113 12.70 -9.90 -2.10
C MET A 113 11.51 -9.67 -1.15
N PRO A 114 11.62 -8.71 -0.23
CA PRO A 114 10.52 -8.39 0.69
C PRO A 114 9.29 -7.97 -0.11
N HIS A 115 8.10 -8.45 0.33
CA HIS A 115 6.83 -8.07 -0.27
C HIS A 115 5.92 -7.40 0.76
N GLY A 116 5.21 -8.17 1.59
CA GLY A 116 4.41 -7.65 2.68
C GLY A 116 5.27 -7.43 3.93
N ILE A 117 4.96 -6.39 4.68
CA ILE A 117 5.57 -6.09 5.98
C ILE A 117 4.47 -5.77 6.98
N PHE A 118 4.54 -6.37 8.17
CA PHE A 118 3.55 -6.22 9.24
C PHE A 118 4.24 -6.06 10.60
N LEU A 119 3.68 -5.23 11.45
CA LEU A 119 4.17 -5.04 12.82
C LEU A 119 3.24 -5.72 13.82
N ALA A 120 3.76 -6.68 14.56
CA ALA A 120 3.06 -7.34 15.65
C ALA A 120 3.57 -6.86 17.01
N ASP A 121 2.74 -7.04 18.04
CA ASP A 121 3.08 -6.70 19.44
C ASP A 121 3.49 -5.24 19.64
N ALA A 122 2.99 -4.35 18.80
CA ALA A 122 3.37 -2.94 18.76
C ALA A 122 3.18 -2.22 20.11
N ALA A 123 2.20 -2.66 20.89
CA ALA A 123 1.89 -2.10 22.22
C ALA A 123 2.78 -2.62 23.35
N THR A 124 3.64 -3.59 23.06
CA THR A 124 4.50 -4.22 24.07
C THR A 124 5.91 -3.63 24.06
N SER A 125 6.73 -4.03 25.03
CA SER A 125 8.16 -3.71 25.07
C SER A 125 8.98 -4.45 23.99
N ASN A 126 8.40 -5.46 23.34
CA ASN A 126 9.07 -6.33 22.38
C ASN A 126 8.28 -6.43 21.07
N PRO A 127 8.08 -5.31 20.34
CA PRO A 127 7.45 -5.36 19.04
C PRO A 127 8.27 -6.18 18.06
N THR A 128 7.62 -6.80 17.10
CA THR A 128 8.27 -7.60 16.06
C THR A 128 7.82 -7.21 14.67
N VAL A 129 8.73 -7.29 13.70
CA VAL A 129 8.47 -6.97 12.31
C VAL A 129 8.43 -8.26 11.50
N TRP A 130 7.31 -8.52 10.85
CA TRP A 130 7.10 -9.68 10.00
C TRP A 130 7.18 -9.29 8.54
N ILE A 131 7.93 -10.05 7.76
CA ILE A 131 8.14 -9.76 6.34
C ILE A 131 7.95 -11.05 5.54
N THR A 132 7.10 -10.98 4.52
CA THR A 132 6.99 -12.02 3.51
C THR A 132 8.10 -11.85 2.48
N ASP A 133 8.77 -12.92 2.13
CA ASP A 133 9.87 -12.93 1.17
C ASP A 133 9.52 -13.81 -0.03
N VAL A 134 9.34 -13.18 -1.18
CA VAL A 134 8.97 -13.82 -2.45
C VAL A 134 10.19 -14.14 -3.34
N GLY A 135 11.40 -14.01 -2.81
CA GLY A 135 12.64 -14.33 -3.52
C GLY A 135 12.69 -15.80 -3.98
N ASN A 136 13.45 -16.05 -5.03
CA ASN A 136 13.63 -17.40 -5.60
C ASN A 136 14.97 -18.04 -5.21
N GLY A 137 15.75 -17.37 -4.38
CA GLY A 137 17.02 -17.86 -3.86
C GLY A 137 16.86 -18.64 -2.55
N PRO A 138 17.97 -18.87 -1.82
CA PRO A 138 17.99 -19.75 -0.65
C PRO A 138 17.20 -19.22 0.57
N TYR A 139 16.81 -17.93 0.56
CA TYR A 139 16.09 -17.31 1.67
C TYR A 139 14.65 -16.95 1.35
N GLY A 140 14.20 -17.08 0.10
CA GLY A 140 12.86 -16.75 -0.36
C GLY A 140 11.79 -17.79 -0.03
N HIS A 141 10.58 -17.59 -0.53
CA HIS A 141 9.40 -18.44 -0.36
C HIS A 141 9.04 -18.73 1.11
N CYS A 142 9.25 -17.74 2.00
CA CYS A 142 8.97 -17.90 3.41
C CYS A 142 8.58 -16.57 4.07
N ILE A 143 8.20 -16.63 5.33
CA ILE A 143 7.88 -15.46 6.15
C ILE A 143 8.88 -15.38 7.29
N LYS A 144 9.34 -14.18 7.60
CA LYS A 144 10.40 -13.96 8.57
C LYS A 144 9.96 -12.96 9.63
N GLN A 145 10.25 -13.28 10.86
CA GLN A 145 10.08 -12.40 12.01
C GLN A 145 11.42 -11.78 12.39
N TYR A 146 11.44 -10.48 12.56
CA TYR A 146 12.62 -9.71 12.95
C TYR A 146 12.37 -8.90 14.22
N SER A 147 13.45 -8.61 14.95
CA SER A 147 13.44 -7.54 15.95
C SER A 147 13.34 -6.17 15.24
N PRO A 148 13.00 -5.09 15.95
CA PRO A 148 12.99 -3.74 15.40
C PRO A 148 14.32 -3.29 14.77
N SER A 149 15.43 -3.89 15.18
CA SER A 149 16.78 -3.61 14.65
C SER A 149 17.19 -4.49 13.48
N GLY A 150 16.31 -5.36 12.97
CA GLY A 150 16.59 -6.24 11.82
C GLY A 150 17.30 -7.56 12.15
N LYS A 151 17.35 -7.96 13.44
CA LYS A 151 17.82 -9.30 13.83
C LYS A 151 16.74 -10.32 13.53
N LEU A 152 17.07 -11.34 12.72
CA LEU A 152 16.17 -12.47 12.46
C LEU A 152 15.88 -13.23 13.75
N LEU A 153 14.59 -13.44 14.06
CA LEU A 153 14.10 -14.14 15.27
C LEU A 153 13.54 -15.51 14.91
N GLN A 154 12.75 -15.60 13.81
CA GLN A 154 12.03 -16.79 13.43
C GLN A 154 11.80 -16.83 11.92
N VAL A 155 11.63 -18.03 11.38
CA VAL A 155 11.20 -18.27 10.00
C VAL A 155 9.97 -19.18 10.01
N VAL A 156 8.96 -18.83 9.25
CA VAL A 156 7.76 -19.63 8.99
C VAL A 156 7.81 -20.11 7.54
N GLY A 157 7.64 -21.40 7.36
CA GLY A 157 7.83 -22.05 6.04
C GLY A 157 9.24 -22.61 5.85
N THR A 158 9.54 -23.09 4.64
CA THR A 158 10.82 -23.69 4.29
C THR A 158 11.59 -22.77 3.32
N PRO A 159 12.61 -22.04 3.79
CA PRO A 159 13.34 -21.09 2.95
C PRO A 159 13.90 -21.71 1.67
N GLY A 160 13.80 -20.99 0.56
CA GLY A 160 14.31 -21.40 -0.74
C GLY A 160 13.55 -22.54 -1.40
N LYS A 161 12.40 -22.95 -0.87
CA LYS A 161 11.59 -24.04 -1.42
C LYS A 161 10.16 -23.59 -1.68
N ALA A 162 9.88 -23.27 -2.94
CA ALA A 162 8.51 -23.07 -3.40
C ALA A 162 7.70 -24.36 -3.29
N GLY A 163 6.46 -24.26 -2.82
CA GLY A 163 5.58 -25.42 -2.76
C GLY A 163 4.33 -25.20 -1.92
N SER A 164 3.50 -26.24 -1.87
CA SER A 164 2.21 -26.25 -1.17
C SER A 164 2.17 -27.21 0.02
N ALA A 165 3.29 -27.89 0.33
CA ALA A 165 3.34 -28.88 1.42
C ALA A 165 3.03 -28.23 2.79
N MET A 166 2.38 -29.02 3.66
CA MET A 166 2.03 -28.59 5.02
C MET A 166 3.01 -29.12 6.07
N ASN A 167 3.79 -30.16 5.73
CA ASN A 167 4.80 -30.73 6.62
C ASN A 167 5.98 -31.28 5.81
N PRO A 168 7.16 -30.60 5.80
CA PRO A 168 7.34 -29.25 6.35
C PRO A 168 6.53 -28.21 5.57
N LEU A 169 6.10 -27.14 6.26
CA LEU A 169 5.32 -26.07 5.67
C LEU A 169 6.13 -25.37 4.55
N GLN A 170 5.51 -25.17 3.41
CA GLN A 170 6.08 -24.48 2.25
C GLN A 170 5.12 -23.40 1.77
N PHE A 171 5.64 -22.33 1.22
CA PHE A 171 4.91 -21.28 0.52
C PHE A 171 5.39 -21.17 -0.93
N ASP A 172 4.58 -20.52 -1.77
CA ASP A 172 5.00 -20.16 -3.11
C ASP A 172 4.63 -18.69 -3.38
N GLN A 173 5.56 -17.80 -3.05
CA GLN A 173 5.44 -16.36 -3.09
C GLN A 173 4.35 -15.81 -2.14
N PRO A 174 4.54 -15.92 -0.81
CA PRO A 174 3.59 -15.38 0.16
C PRO A 174 3.52 -13.86 0.08
N ALA A 175 2.31 -13.32 -0.18
CA ALA A 175 2.12 -11.90 -0.44
C ALA A 175 2.10 -11.08 0.85
N GLU A 176 1.29 -11.46 1.82
CA GLU A 176 1.15 -10.70 3.06
C GLU A 176 0.80 -11.58 4.25
N ILE A 177 1.13 -11.10 5.45
CA ILE A 177 0.76 -11.67 6.73
C ILE A 177 0.07 -10.63 7.60
N PHE A 178 -0.94 -11.05 8.34
CA PHE A 178 -1.50 -10.36 9.50
C PHE A 178 -1.30 -11.25 10.74
N VAL A 179 -0.75 -10.69 11.82
CA VAL A 179 -0.57 -11.39 13.09
C VAL A 179 -1.53 -10.77 14.10
N HIS A 180 -2.43 -11.60 14.62
CA HIS A 180 -3.38 -11.20 15.65
C HIS A 180 -2.69 -11.13 17.03
N ASP A 181 -3.24 -10.38 17.98
CA ASP A 181 -2.71 -10.23 19.35
C ASP A 181 -2.60 -11.56 20.11
N SER A 182 -3.36 -12.59 19.71
CA SER A 182 -3.25 -13.96 20.22
C SER A 182 -1.99 -14.70 19.72
N GLY A 183 -1.28 -14.15 18.74
CA GLY A 183 -0.18 -14.79 18.01
C GLY A 183 -0.63 -15.64 16.82
N GLU A 184 -1.93 -15.77 16.57
CA GLU A 184 -2.45 -16.43 15.38
C GLU A 184 -2.08 -15.62 14.12
N MET A 185 -1.75 -16.30 13.05
CA MET A 185 -1.29 -15.70 11.80
C MET A 185 -2.27 -15.97 10.66
N TYR A 186 -2.59 -14.94 9.89
CA TYR A 186 -3.39 -15.03 8.66
C TYR A 186 -2.47 -14.68 7.49
N ILE A 187 -2.36 -15.59 6.54
CA ILE A 187 -1.37 -15.50 5.45
C ILE A 187 -2.08 -15.67 4.12
N VAL A 188 -1.80 -14.78 3.19
CA VAL A 188 -2.15 -14.94 1.76
C VAL A 188 -0.90 -15.34 1.01
N ASP A 189 -0.97 -16.42 0.25
CA ASP A 189 0.17 -17.07 -0.40
C ASP A 189 -0.14 -17.36 -1.86
N GLY A 190 0.63 -16.75 -2.76
CA GLY A 190 0.47 -16.90 -4.20
C GLY A 190 0.59 -15.62 -5.02
N ASP A 191 1.49 -14.70 -4.68
CA ASP A 191 1.74 -13.51 -5.49
C ASP A 191 2.55 -13.84 -6.76
N GLY A 192 1.86 -14.41 -7.74
CA GLY A 192 2.45 -14.88 -9.00
C GLY A 192 2.93 -16.33 -8.95
N GLY A 193 2.93 -16.99 -7.80
CA GLY A 193 3.23 -18.41 -7.66
C GLY A 193 2.07 -19.32 -8.04
N LEU A 194 2.25 -20.62 -7.82
CA LEU A 194 1.23 -21.64 -8.11
C LEU A 194 0.18 -21.73 -6.99
N ASN A 195 0.55 -21.38 -5.74
CA ASN A 195 -0.38 -21.33 -4.63
C ASN A 195 -1.36 -20.15 -4.83
N ASN A 196 -2.59 -20.35 -4.43
CA ASN A 196 -3.61 -19.30 -4.42
C ASN A 196 -4.45 -19.54 -3.18
N ARG A 197 -3.90 -19.22 -2.00
CA ARG A 197 -4.52 -19.66 -0.75
C ARG A 197 -4.48 -18.60 0.36
N LEU A 198 -5.48 -18.68 1.23
CA LEU A 198 -5.56 -18.03 2.53
C LEU A 198 -5.37 -19.10 3.60
N MET A 199 -4.49 -18.86 4.56
CA MET A 199 -4.21 -19.78 5.67
C MET A 199 -4.34 -19.08 7.00
N LYS A 200 -4.87 -19.78 8.00
CA LYS A 200 -4.73 -19.41 9.41
C LYS A 200 -3.82 -20.41 10.09
N LEU A 201 -2.78 -19.91 10.74
CA LEU A 201 -1.87 -20.70 11.56
C LEU A 201 -2.01 -20.33 13.04
N SER A 202 -1.74 -21.28 13.92
CA SER A 202 -1.50 -21.00 15.33
C SER A 202 -0.16 -20.29 15.53
N LYS A 203 0.11 -19.80 16.73
CA LYS A 203 1.42 -19.22 17.09
C LYS A 203 2.57 -20.25 17.05
N GLU A 204 2.24 -21.56 17.14
CA GLU A 204 3.15 -22.69 16.99
C GLU A 204 3.32 -23.10 15.51
N GLN A 205 2.73 -22.37 14.55
CA GLN A 205 2.76 -22.62 13.11
C GLN A 205 1.96 -23.84 12.65
N GLU A 206 0.99 -24.31 13.44
CA GLU A 206 0.07 -25.35 13.04
C GLU A 206 -1.06 -24.78 12.18
N VAL A 207 -1.43 -25.45 11.10
CA VAL A 207 -2.54 -25.00 10.23
C VAL A 207 -3.87 -25.23 10.96
N LEU A 208 -4.58 -24.15 11.28
CA LEU A 208 -5.90 -24.21 11.93
C LEU A 208 -7.01 -24.37 10.89
N TRP A 209 -6.95 -23.63 9.80
CA TRP A 209 -7.79 -23.78 8.63
C TRP A 209 -7.14 -23.14 7.39
N MET A 210 -7.62 -23.51 6.21
CA MET A 210 -7.09 -23.02 4.94
C MET A 210 -8.14 -23.09 3.82
N HIS A 211 -8.10 -22.11 2.93
CA HIS A 211 -8.72 -22.14 1.61
C HIS A 211 -7.63 -21.98 0.56
N GLY A 212 -7.53 -22.89 -0.40
CA GLY A 212 -6.35 -22.96 -1.27
C GLY A 212 -6.59 -23.50 -2.66
N GLU A 213 -7.62 -23.04 -3.32
CA GLU A 213 -7.95 -23.44 -4.69
C GLU A 213 -7.94 -22.22 -5.61
N LYS A 214 -7.26 -22.34 -6.75
CA LYS A 214 -7.30 -21.31 -7.79
C LYS A 214 -8.66 -21.32 -8.48
N GLY A 215 -9.34 -20.17 -8.49
CA GLY A 215 -10.62 -20.04 -9.15
C GLY A 215 -11.35 -18.75 -8.80
N GLN A 216 -12.63 -18.68 -9.22
CA GLN A 216 -13.49 -17.49 -9.04
C GLN A 216 -14.69 -17.74 -8.14
N ASN A 217 -14.95 -18.99 -7.73
CA ASN A 217 -16.03 -19.31 -6.81
C ASN A 217 -15.77 -18.75 -5.41
N PRO A 218 -16.75 -18.76 -4.50
CA PRO A 218 -16.53 -18.46 -3.09
C PRO A 218 -15.39 -19.31 -2.51
N ALA A 219 -14.51 -18.67 -1.73
CA ALA A 219 -13.32 -19.26 -1.10
C ALA A 219 -12.25 -19.82 -2.08
N GLN A 220 -12.40 -19.62 -3.38
CA GLN A 220 -11.33 -19.77 -4.36
C GLN A 220 -10.63 -18.44 -4.59
N PHE A 221 -9.34 -18.45 -4.96
CA PHE A 221 -8.54 -17.26 -5.14
C PHE A 221 -7.81 -17.23 -6.48
N TYR A 222 -7.50 -16.04 -6.95
CA TYR A 222 -6.49 -15.79 -7.96
C TYR A 222 -5.63 -14.62 -7.56
N ILE A 223 -4.40 -14.90 -7.14
CA ILE A 223 -3.43 -13.96 -6.60
C ILE A 223 -4.02 -13.23 -5.38
N PRO A 224 -4.30 -13.92 -4.24
CA PRO A 224 -4.64 -13.25 -2.99
C PRO A 224 -3.43 -12.45 -2.50
N HIS A 225 -3.62 -11.14 -2.26
CA HIS A 225 -2.50 -10.22 -2.16
C HIS A 225 -2.40 -9.48 -0.82
N SER A 226 -3.51 -9.20 -0.16
CA SER A 226 -3.52 -8.50 1.13
C SER A 226 -4.55 -9.10 2.05
N VAL A 227 -4.27 -9.09 3.36
CA VAL A 227 -5.15 -9.62 4.40
C VAL A 227 -5.17 -8.70 5.61
N THR A 228 -6.35 -8.49 6.18
CA THR A 228 -6.54 -7.82 7.47
C THR A 228 -7.67 -8.47 8.25
N VAL A 229 -7.64 -8.35 9.58
CA VAL A 229 -8.67 -8.90 10.46
C VAL A 229 -9.26 -7.75 11.27
N ASP A 230 -10.59 -7.65 11.29
CA ASP A 230 -11.26 -6.63 12.06
C ASP A 230 -11.68 -7.11 13.45
N SER A 231 -12.09 -6.16 14.28
CA SER A 231 -12.53 -6.47 15.65
C SER A 231 -13.85 -7.25 15.73
N ALA A 232 -14.54 -7.44 14.60
CA ALA A 232 -15.73 -8.27 14.48
C ALA A 232 -15.42 -9.71 14.06
N GLN A 233 -14.14 -10.12 14.14
CA GLN A 233 -13.67 -11.45 13.76
C GLN A 233 -13.91 -11.76 12.28
N ARG A 234 -13.80 -10.76 11.40
CA ARG A 234 -13.89 -10.94 9.96
C ARG A 234 -12.50 -10.78 9.35
N VAL A 235 -12.11 -11.73 8.50
CA VAL A 235 -10.87 -11.71 7.71
C VAL A 235 -11.22 -11.14 6.34
N TRP A 236 -10.61 -10.03 5.97
CA TRP A 236 -10.79 -9.35 4.71
C TRP A 236 -9.58 -9.61 3.83
N VAL A 237 -9.81 -10.18 2.63
CA VAL A 237 -8.75 -10.60 1.72
C VAL A 237 -8.91 -9.92 0.37
N ALA A 238 -7.90 -9.18 -0.06
CA ALA A 238 -7.81 -8.65 -1.40
C ALA A 238 -7.46 -9.79 -2.38
N ASP A 239 -8.46 -10.33 -3.07
CA ASP A 239 -8.35 -11.34 -4.10
C ASP A 239 -8.08 -10.65 -5.45
N ARG A 240 -6.83 -10.18 -5.60
CA ARG A 240 -6.37 -9.25 -6.65
C ARG A 240 -6.70 -9.74 -8.05
N GLY A 241 -6.35 -10.97 -8.38
CA GLY A 241 -6.56 -11.50 -9.73
C GLY A 241 -8.04 -11.65 -10.11
N ASN A 242 -8.93 -11.72 -9.12
CA ASN A 242 -10.38 -11.78 -9.31
C ASN A 242 -11.07 -10.41 -9.16
N LYS A 243 -10.33 -9.32 -8.93
CA LYS A 243 -10.85 -7.96 -8.74
C LYS A 243 -11.95 -7.89 -7.67
N ARG A 244 -11.70 -8.49 -6.51
CA ARG A 244 -12.66 -8.53 -5.40
C ARG A 244 -11.97 -8.56 -4.04
N ILE A 245 -12.72 -8.25 -2.99
CA ILE A 245 -12.38 -8.56 -1.60
C ILE A 245 -13.30 -9.68 -1.15
N GLN A 246 -12.75 -10.75 -0.59
CA GLN A 246 -13.51 -11.82 0.05
C GLN A 246 -13.45 -11.69 1.57
N VAL A 247 -14.50 -12.12 2.26
CA VAL A 247 -14.62 -12.00 3.70
C VAL A 247 -14.90 -13.37 4.31
N PHE A 248 -14.17 -13.67 5.40
CA PHE A 248 -14.25 -14.95 6.10
C PHE A 248 -14.43 -14.75 7.60
N ASN A 249 -14.98 -15.74 8.27
CA ASN A 249 -14.99 -15.82 9.70
C ASN A 249 -13.59 -16.20 10.20
N SER A 250 -13.00 -15.41 11.10
CA SER A 250 -11.63 -15.66 11.57
C SER A 250 -11.50 -16.92 12.43
N ILE A 251 -12.58 -17.37 13.06
CA ILE A 251 -12.58 -18.54 13.97
C ILE A 251 -12.78 -19.81 13.16
N THR A 252 -13.83 -19.86 12.33
CA THR A 252 -14.23 -21.08 11.62
C THR A 252 -13.63 -21.21 10.24
N GLY A 253 -13.17 -20.11 9.62
CA GLY A 253 -12.75 -20.06 8.23
C GLY A 253 -13.92 -19.96 7.23
N ASP A 254 -15.17 -19.95 7.68
CA ASP A 254 -16.33 -19.93 6.80
C ASP A 254 -16.34 -18.66 5.93
N TRP A 255 -16.62 -18.82 4.64
CA TRP A 255 -16.82 -17.70 3.75
C TRP A 255 -18.10 -16.95 4.08
N LEU A 256 -18.02 -15.63 4.23
CA LEU A 256 -19.12 -14.77 4.64
C LEU A 256 -19.70 -13.92 3.48
N GLY A 257 -18.88 -13.60 2.48
CA GLY A 257 -19.31 -12.76 1.38
C GLY A 257 -18.17 -12.20 0.55
N THR A 258 -18.53 -11.35 -0.42
CA THR A 258 -17.56 -10.71 -1.32
C THR A 258 -18.00 -9.32 -1.74
N TRP A 259 -17.01 -8.46 -1.98
CA TRP A 259 -17.15 -7.16 -2.65
C TRP A 259 -16.43 -7.18 -3.99
N GLY A 260 -17.14 -6.89 -5.08
CA GLY A 260 -16.56 -6.81 -6.43
C GLY A 260 -16.92 -5.53 -7.17
N SER A 261 -18.07 -4.92 -6.83
CA SER A 261 -18.60 -3.78 -7.59
C SER A 261 -17.72 -2.52 -7.59
N CYS A 262 -16.87 -2.32 -6.57
CA CYS A 262 -15.94 -1.19 -6.52
C CYS A 262 -14.65 -1.41 -7.33
N PHE A 263 -14.41 -2.61 -7.83
CA PHE A 263 -13.13 -3.02 -8.41
C PHE A 263 -13.23 -3.41 -9.90
N THR A 264 -14.24 -2.92 -10.59
CA THR A 264 -14.47 -3.25 -12.02
C THR A 264 -13.33 -2.77 -12.90
N GLU A 265 -12.77 -1.60 -12.62
CA GLU A 265 -11.68 -1.01 -13.41
C GLU A 265 -10.33 -1.57 -12.99
N ASP A 266 -10.04 -1.60 -11.70
CA ASP A 266 -8.75 -2.06 -11.18
C ASP A 266 -8.92 -2.91 -9.90
N ALA A 267 -7.96 -3.79 -9.69
CA ALA A 267 -7.94 -4.75 -8.58
C ALA A 267 -7.58 -4.09 -7.24
N PRO A 268 -8.08 -4.62 -6.09
CA PRO A 268 -7.57 -4.27 -4.77
C PRO A 268 -6.20 -4.94 -4.56
N TYR A 269 -5.18 -4.15 -4.21
CA TYR A 269 -3.84 -4.63 -3.87
C TYR A 269 -3.62 -4.68 -2.36
N SER A 270 -4.10 -3.68 -1.63
CA SER A 270 -3.98 -3.61 -0.17
C SER A 270 -5.31 -3.22 0.45
N VAL A 271 -5.61 -3.75 1.63
CA VAL A 271 -6.81 -3.44 2.40
C VAL A 271 -6.46 -3.26 3.87
N ARG A 272 -6.82 -2.10 4.45
CA ARG A 272 -6.65 -1.77 5.87
C ARG A 272 -7.89 -1.08 6.40
N LEU A 273 -8.18 -1.26 7.68
CA LEU A 273 -9.29 -0.59 8.36
C LEU A 273 -8.78 0.69 9.05
N THR A 274 -9.55 1.79 8.94
CA THR A 274 -9.23 3.04 9.64
C THR A 274 -9.37 2.89 11.16
N PRO A 275 -8.67 3.73 11.97
CA PRO A 275 -8.71 3.63 13.44
C PRO A 275 -10.10 3.76 14.02
N ASP A 276 -10.94 4.62 13.44
CA ASP A 276 -12.35 4.83 13.83
C ASP A 276 -13.30 3.70 13.35
N LYS A 277 -12.75 2.72 12.61
CA LYS A 277 -13.44 1.56 12.06
C LYS A 277 -14.60 1.89 11.10
N LYS A 278 -14.62 3.11 10.57
CA LYS A 278 -15.68 3.55 9.64
C LYS A 278 -15.36 3.25 8.18
N TYR A 279 -14.08 3.14 7.83
CA TYR A 279 -13.67 2.99 6.45
C TYR A 279 -12.60 1.92 6.26
N PHE A 280 -12.63 1.26 5.11
CA PHE A 280 -11.48 0.55 4.58
C PHE A 280 -10.70 1.46 3.63
N VAL A 281 -9.39 1.43 3.76
CA VAL A 281 -8.44 2.02 2.81
C VAL A 281 -8.00 0.92 1.87
N VAL A 282 -8.25 1.08 0.58
CA VAL A 282 -7.92 0.10 -0.45
C VAL A 282 -7.04 0.74 -1.50
N VAL A 283 -5.91 0.11 -1.78
CA VAL A 283 -4.98 0.55 -2.82
C VAL A 283 -5.29 -0.16 -4.14
N GLN A 284 -5.32 0.61 -5.24
CA GLN A 284 -5.52 0.16 -6.61
C GLN A 284 -4.33 0.62 -7.47
N LEU A 285 -3.45 -0.32 -7.83
CA LEU A 285 -2.13 -0.05 -8.36
C LEU A 285 -2.17 0.53 -9.77
N ASN A 286 -2.98 -0.06 -10.68
CA ASN A 286 -2.91 0.30 -12.09
C ASN A 286 -3.63 1.61 -12.40
N THR A 287 -4.67 1.96 -11.63
CA THR A 287 -5.34 3.25 -11.71
C THR A 287 -4.69 4.33 -10.86
N ASN A 288 -3.61 3.99 -10.13
CA ASN A 288 -2.91 4.91 -9.22
C ASN A 288 -3.87 5.57 -8.21
N GLN A 289 -4.69 4.76 -7.54
CA GLN A 289 -5.74 5.25 -6.63
C GLN A 289 -5.65 4.63 -5.25
N ILE A 290 -6.05 5.41 -4.26
CA ILE A 290 -6.34 4.94 -2.91
C ILE A 290 -7.81 5.26 -2.64
N SER A 291 -8.63 4.22 -2.51
CA SER A 291 -10.07 4.34 -2.29
C SER A 291 -10.40 4.16 -0.82
N LEU A 292 -11.28 5.01 -0.30
CA LEU A 292 -11.90 4.84 1.01
C LEU A 292 -13.29 4.25 0.80
N LEU A 293 -13.51 3.08 1.38
CA LEU A 293 -14.78 2.35 1.29
C LEU A 293 -15.46 2.34 2.66
N GLU A 294 -16.79 2.47 2.68
CA GLU A 294 -17.56 2.38 3.91
C GLU A 294 -17.41 0.99 4.54
N ALA A 295 -17.03 0.95 5.82
CA ALA A 295 -16.94 -0.31 6.55
C ALA A 295 -18.33 -0.76 7.01
N PRO A 296 -18.73 -2.01 6.73
CA PRO A 296 -20.06 -2.49 7.09
C PRO A 296 -20.16 -2.69 8.61
N PRO A 297 -21.35 -2.51 9.20
CA PRO A 297 -21.59 -2.80 10.60
C PRO A 297 -21.24 -4.24 10.98
N VAL A 298 -21.00 -4.45 12.27
CA VAL A 298 -20.78 -5.79 12.83
C VAL A 298 -21.96 -6.71 12.47
N GLY A 299 -21.65 -7.93 12.06
CA GLY A 299 -22.65 -8.94 11.65
C GLY A 299 -23.18 -8.78 10.21
N GLN A 300 -22.69 -7.80 9.48
CA GLN A 300 -23.05 -7.58 8.07
C GLN A 300 -21.80 -7.60 7.19
N ILE A 301 -21.92 -8.02 5.94
CA ILE A 301 -20.90 -7.85 4.93
C ILE A 301 -21.20 -6.60 4.09
N GLY A 302 -22.46 -6.28 3.89
CA GLY A 302 -22.90 -5.12 3.13
C GLY A 302 -22.49 -5.18 1.66
N GLN A 303 -22.53 -4.02 1.04
CA GLN A 303 -22.06 -3.82 -0.33
C GLN A 303 -20.91 -2.81 -0.33
N CYS A 304 -20.02 -2.95 -1.27
CA CYS A 304 -18.92 -2.04 -1.48
C CYS A 304 -19.43 -0.65 -1.86
N THR A 305 -19.12 0.36 -1.05
CA THR A 305 -19.48 1.76 -1.29
C THR A 305 -18.23 2.63 -1.22
N VAL A 306 -17.86 3.28 -2.33
CA VAL A 306 -16.74 4.24 -2.37
C VAL A 306 -17.20 5.55 -1.77
N VAL A 307 -16.49 6.04 -0.76
CA VAL A 307 -16.76 7.30 -0.06
C VAL A 307 -15.86 8.42 -0.56
N SER A 308 -14.59 8.11 -0.80
CA SER A 308 -13.59 9.06 -1.28
C SER A 308 -12.49 8.34 -2.04
N VAL A 309 -11.81 9.07 -2.92
CA VAL A 309 -10.66 8.59 -3.68
C VAL A 309 -9.53 9.61 -3.61
N ILE A 310 -8.32 9.13 -3.34
CA ILE A 310 -7.09 9.89 -3.54
C ILE A 310 -6.53 9.45 -4.88
N GLN A 311 -6.50 10.35 -5.88
CA GLN A 311 -5.86 10.11 -7.15
C GLN A 311 -4.39 10.51 -7.04
N LEU A 312 -3.50 9.56 -7.28
CA LEU A 312 -2.06 9.79 -7.36
C LEU A 312 -1.65 10.14 -8.80
N ALA A 313 -0.42 10.62 -8.96
CA ALA A 313 0.14 10.88 -10.28
C ALA A 313 0.29 9.58 -11.10
N GLU A 314 0.39 9.72 -12.42
CA GLU A 314 0.68 8.60 -13.30
C GLU A 314 2.02 7.94 -12.91
N GLU A 315 2.11 6.62 -13.12
CA GLU A 315 3.30 5.79 -12.85
C GLU A 315 3.73 5.69 -11.36
N VAL A 316 2.97 6.23 -10.41
CA VAL A 316 3.27 6.08 -8.98
C VAL A 316 3.20 4.62 -8.55
N LYS A 317 2.19 3.87 -9.03
CA LYS A 317 1.98 2.45 -8.76
C LYS A 317 1.95 2.16 -7.25
N PRO A 318 0.95 2.69 -6.50
CA PRO A 318 0.82 2.41 -5.09
C PRO A 318 0.58 0.92 -4.87
N HIS A 319 1.25 0.33 -3.87
CA HIS A 319 1.26 -1.13 -3.70
C HIS A 319 0.65 -1.58 -2.37
N LEU A 320 1.27 -1.26 -1.26
CA LEU A 320 0.74 -1.56 0.07
C LEU A 320 0.58 -0.28 0.88
N VAL A 321 -0.36 -0.29 1.82
CA VAL A 321 -0.64 0.82 2.74
C VAL A 321 -0.67 0.31 4.17
N ASP A 322 -0.22 1.15 5.10
CA ASP A 322 -0.47 0.99 6.53
C ASP A 322 -0.85 2.32 7.16
N LEU A 323 -1.42 2.27 8.36
CA LEU A 323 -1.99 3.43 9.03
C LEU A 323 -1.34 3.67 10.39
N ASP A 324 -1.07 4.94 10.68
CA ASP A 324 -0.86 5.38 12.06
C ASP A 324 -2.22 5.45 12.78
N LEU A 325 -2.48 4.49 13.63
CA LEU A 325 -3.76 4.38 14.33
C LEU A 325 -4.00 5.51 15.36
N LYS A 326 -3.00 6.33 15.70
CA LYS A 326 -3.16 7.50 16.55
C LYS A 326 -3.65 8.73 15.79
N THR A 327 -3.10 8.95 14.61
CA THR A 327 -3.35 10.16 13.81
C THR A 327 -4.26 9.92 12.63
N GLY A 328 -4.47 8.65 12.26
CA GLY A 328 -5.18 8.26 11.03
C GLY A 328 -4.35 8.51 9.76
N ALA A 329 -3.08 8.89 9.87
CA ALA A 329 -2.23 9.10 8.70
C ALA A 329 -1.99 7.79 7.94
N LEU A 330 -2.02 7.86 6.61
CA LEU A 330 -1.70 6.75 5.71
C LEU A 330 -0.24 6.83 5.32
N PHE A 331 0.43 5.69 5.30
CA PHE A 331 1.76 5.52 4.70
C PHE A 331 1.61 4.55 3.53
N VAL A 332 2.05 4.94 2.36
CA VAL A 332 1.83 4.22 1.10
C VAL A 332 3.16 3.86 0.47
N ALA A 333 3.36 2.59 0.20
CA ALA A 333 4.50 2.09 -0.57
C ALA A 333 4.20 2.20 -2.07
N GLU A 334 5.15 2.68 -2.87
CA GLU A 334 4.99 3.00 -4.28
C GLU A 334 6.11 2.38 -5.11
N ILE A 335 5.77 1.34 -5.87
CA ILE A 335 6.77 0.60 -6.63
C ILE A 335 7.23 1.35 -7.88
N GLY A 336 6.33 2.06 -8.56
CA GLY A 336 6.66 2.81 -9.78
C GLY A 336 7.47 4.07 -9.50
N ALA A 337 7.08 4.84 -8.49
CA ALA A 337 7.81 6.02 -8.07
C ALA A 337 9.04 5.71 -7.20
N GLN A 338 9.22 4.44 -6.78
CA GLN A 338 10.31 3.98 -5.92
C GLN A 338 10.44 4.81 -4.64
N GLN A 339 9.32 5.01 -3.95
CA GLN A 339 9.24 5.82 -2.74
C GLN A 339 8.14 5.32 -1.79
N ALA A 340 8.10 5.88 -0.59
CA ALA A 340 6.91 5.85 0.25
C ALA A 340 6.43 7.28 0.49
N GLN A 341 5.12 7.47 0.61
CA GLN A 341 4.49 8.77 0.89
C GLN A 341 3.59 8.69 2.12
N LYS A 342 3.42 9.83 2.79
CA LYS A 342 2.50 10.01 3.91
C LYS A 342 1.34 10.91 3.51
N PHE A 343 0.13 10.50 3.86
CA PHE A 343 -1.09 11.31 3.70
C PHE A 343 -1.71 11.53 5.07
N THR A 344 -2.01 12.79 5.39
CA THR A 344 -2.64 13.16 6.66
C THR A 344 -4.12 13.45 6.45
N PRO A 345 -5.00 13.03 7.38
CA PRO A 345 -6.42 13.34 7.28
C PRO A 345 -6.66 14.84 7.38
N PHE A 346 -7.69 15.34 6.66
CA PHE A 346 -8.17 16.70 6.86
C PHE A 346 -8.89 16.80 8.19
N THR A 347 -8.40 17.63 9.09
CA THR A 347 -9.13 18.02 10.29
C THR A 347 -10.07 19.17 9.93
N LEU A 348 -11.38 18.97 10.04
CA LEU A 348 -12.33 20.07 10.05
C LEU A 348 -12.14 20.82 11.36
N SER A 349 -11.55 22.03 11.28
CA SER A 349 -11.41 22.99 12.38
C SER A 349 -11.04 22.40 13.75
N GLY A 350 -9.75 22.20 14.01
CA GLY A 350 -9.16 22.25 15.35
C GLY A 350 -9.47 21.12 16.34
N ASN A 351 -10.31 20.15 16.02
CA ASN A 351 -10.55 18.97 16.85
C ASN A 351 -10.05 17.72 16.13
N LEU A 352 -9.09 17.06 16.75
CA LEU A 352 -8.67 15.69 16.39
C LEU A 352 -9.89 14.77 16.46
N LEU A 353 -10.07 13.96 15.44
CA LEU A 353 -11.02 12.85 15.43
C LEU A 353 -10.61 11.77 16.43
#